data_58e3877f6b6e38b0bfaad0acb32557ee
#
_entry.id   58e3877f6b6e38b0bfaad0acb32557ee
#
_cell.length_a   1.000
_cell.length_b   1.000
_cell.length_c   1.000
_cell.angle_alpha   90.00
_cell.angle_beta   90.00
_cell.angle_gamma   90.00
#
_symmetry.space_group_name_H-M   'P 1'
#
loop_
_entity.id
_entity.type
_entity.pdbx_description
1 polymer ?
#
loop_
_entity_poly.entity_id
_entity_poly.type
_entity_poly.pdbx_seq_one_letter_code
_entity_poly.pdbx_strand_id
1 'polypeptide(L)'
;AVSYGADLGQGFEYKSYVPASGKNPTDLMFDDSFNTDVFSIFGQYSVDLSDVTELSLEGRYDKEKRSVNNNVPGVASALYYGGGAPINPAMAAVGDTIPSRDKSFDQFQPKISLTTTGENTTVYASYGVGFRSGGFNSSGSAATTEFWLNSGNPFGLGVVGAQLGVSDTFKKEVSKSFELGFKGRYLDGRLEVNGAIFETDVDDNQFFEFFAGPWGLLRVVTNIDQLDISGSELDFKYAVSDNLTLDGGLGFTDGEIKKNAHRPNTVGNNAPLAPEHTYNLGLQYETSFSANYDLVLRMDYMEVGETWFHTVQDDQQPAVWTALLGFPVASDMTRSVRDPYELIDFRASLIGEKLSLTLWGRNITDEEYLAEVIPAPEFGGSFIHEAPYATYGIDLKYNF
;
A
#
# COMPACT_ATOMS: atom_id res chain seq x y z
N ALA A 1 -16.16 -1.88 -12.78
CA ALA A 1 -16.25 -0.45 -12.52
C ALA A 1 -17.70 -0.05 -12.34
N VAL A 2 -18.04 0.52 -11.19
CA VAL A 2 -19.38 1.06 -10.96
C VAL A 2 -19.29 2.55 -11.26
N SER A 3 -19.92 2.99 -12.35
CA SER A 3 -20.01 4.42 -12.67
C SER A 3 -21.29 4.97 -12.08
N TYR A 4 -21.15 6.02 -11.28
CA TYR A 4 -22.25 6.79 -10.75
C TYR A 4 -22.57 7.93 -11.72
N GLY A 5 -23.71 7.87 -12.39
CA GLY A 5 -24.25 9.00 -13.14
C GLY A 5 -25.20 9.79 -12.24
N ALA A 6 -24.91 11.04 -11.97
CA ALA A 6 -25.88 11.95 -11.35
C ALA A 6 -26.76 12.54 -12.46
N ASP A 7 -28.03 12.17 -12.51
CA ASP A 7 -29.05 12.92 -13.25
C ASP A 7 -29.55 14.05 -12.35
N LEU A 8 -29.07 15.23 -12.59
CA LEU A 8 -29.44 16.43 -11.85
C LEU A 8 -30.91 16.86 -12.03
N GLY A 9 -31.70 16.14 -12.83
CA GLY A 9 -33.11 16.45 -13.10
C GLY A 9 -34.14 15.60 -12.37
N GLN A 10 -33.79 14.42 -11.85
CA GLN A 10 -34.80 13.44 -11.38
C GLN A 10 -34.47 12.73 -10.05
N GLY A 11 -33.59 13.23 -9.23
CA GLY A 11 -33.19 12.59 -8.00
C GLY A 11 -32.09 11.54 -8.20
N PHE A 12 -31.43 11.15 -7.10
CA PHE A 12 -30.34 10.18 -7.11
C PHE A 12 -30.87 8.77 -7.37
N GLU A 13 -31.03 8.41 -8.61
CA GLU A 13 -31.21 7.01 -9.00
C GLU A 13 -29.87 6.43 -9.45
N TYR A 14 -29.43 5.37 -8.79
CA TYR A 14 -28.34 4.54 -9.24
C TYR A 14 -28.74 3.81 -10.53
N LYS A 15 -28.42 4.38 -11.66
CA LYS A 15 -28.50 3.67 -12.94
C LYS A 15 -27.09 3.34 -13.39
N SER A 16 -26.81 2.06 -13.62
CA SER A 16 -25.67 1.67 -14.46
C SER A 16 -25.96 2.23 -15.86
N TYR A 17 -25.43 3.40 -16.14
CA TYR A 17 -25.63 4.03 -17.43
C TYR A 17 -24.63 3.46 -18.42
N VAL A 18 -25.14 2.77 -19.42
CA VAL A 18 -24.38 2.39 -20.60
C VAL A 18 -24.76 3.39 -21.67
N PRO A 19 -23.88 4.34 -22.06
CA PRO A 19 -24.17 5.29 -23.11
C PRO A 19 -24.45 4.58 -24.43
N ALA A 20 -25.07 5.26 -25.37
CA ALA A 20 -25.34 4.72 -26.70
C ALA A 20 -24.07 4.23 -27.44
N SER A 21 -22.91 4.69 -27.04
CA SER A 21 -21.58 4.22 -27.50
C SER A 21 -21.19 2.85 -26.95
N GLY A 22 -21.93 2.28 -25.96
CA GLY A 22 -21.59 1.03 -25.28
C GLY A 22 -20.43 1.15 -24.28
N LYS A 23 -19.90 2.35 -24.04
CA LYS A 23 -18.79 2.58 -23.10
C LYS A 23 -19.30 3.19 -21.79
N ASN A 24 -18.64 2.84 -20.70
CA ASN A 24 -18.85 3.42 -19.39
C ASN A 24 -18.45 4.92 -19.41
N PRO A 25 -19.13 5.82 -18.67
CA PRO A 25 -18.73 7.22 -18.56
C PRO A 25 -17.29 7.46 -18.14
N THR A 26 -16.76 6.63 -17.25
CA THR A 26 -15.36 6.68 -16.85
C THR A 26 -14.41 6.41 -18.02
N ASP A 27 -14.79 5.52 -18.94
CA ASP A 27 -14.02 5.22 -20.15
C ASP A 27 -14.04 6.39 -21.16
N LEU A 28 -14.95 7.35 -21.00
CA LEU A 28 -14.97 8.58 -21.77
C LEU A 28 -14.07 9.68 -21.19
N MET A 29 -13.59 9.50 -19.97
CA MET A 29 -12.70 10.41 -19.28
C MET A 29 -11.28 9.89 -19.23
N PHE A 30 -11.11 8.62 -18.85
CA PHE A 30 -9.85 7.94 -18.72
C PHE A 30 -9.94 6.54 -19.35
N ASP A 31 -9.26 6.35 -20.46
CA ASP A 31 -9.06 5.06 -21.11
C ASP A 31 -7.65 5.03 -21.69
N ASP A 32 -6.72 4.42 -20.96
CA ASP A 32 -5.31 4.42 -21.30
C ASP A 32 -4.79 2.98 -21.45
N SER A 33 -3.92 2.81 -22.44
CA SER A 33 -3.13 1.61 -22.61
C SER A 33 -1.70 1.86 -22.16
N PHE A 34 -1.20 1.02 -21.26
CA PHE A 34 0.15 1.10 -20.73
C PHE A 34 1.01 -0.05 -21.29
N ASN A 35 2.25 0.27 -21.67
CA ASN A 35 3.24 -0.74 -22.03
C ASN A 35 4.54 -0.51 -21.26
N THR A 36 5.23 -1.59 -20.90
CA THR A 36 6.50 -1.55 -20.18
C THR A 36 7.46 -2.56 -20.78
N ASP A 37 8.64 -2.08 -21.21
CA ASP A 37 9.76 -2.90 -21.64
C ASP A 37 10.85 -2.81 -20.57
N VAL A 38 11.35 -3.95 -20.09
CA VAL A 38 12.35 -4.03 -19.03
C VAL A 38 13.60 -4.75 -19.53
N PHE A 39 14.74 -4.12 -19.28
CA PHE A 39 16.06 -4.74 -19.43
C PHE A 39 16.78 -4.73 -18.08
N SER A 40 17.31 -5.88 -17.67
CA SER A 40 18.05 -6.03 -16.42
C SER A 40 19.32 -6.83 -16.63
N ILE A 41 20.40 -6.40 -15.96
CA ILE A 41 21.63 -7.17 -15.81
C ILE A 41 22.06 -7.14 -14.34
N PHE A 42 22.47 -8.28 -13.81
CA PHE A 42 22.90 -8.39 -12.42
C PHE A 42 24.05 -9.38 -12.27
N GLY A 43 24.77 -9.25 -11.15
CA GLY A 43 25.85 -10.16 -10.77
C GLY A 43 26.18 -10.03 -9.30
N GLN A 44 26.79 -11.07 -8.77
CA GLN A 44 27.27 -11.17 -7.40
C GLN A 44 28.68 -11.72 -7.38
N TYR A 45 29.48 -11.22 -6.45
CA TYR A 45 30.81 -11.73 -6.15
C TYR A 45 31.00 -11.84 -4.65
N SER A 46 31.34 -13.03 -4.14
CA SER A 46 31.61 -13.29 -2.74
C SER A 46 33.06 -13.68 -2.51
N VAL A 47 33.60 -13.22 -1.38
CA VAL A 47 34.97 -13.49 -0.94
C VAL A 47 34.96 -13.90 0.52
N ASP A 48 35.57 -15.03 0.81
CA ASP A 48 35.85 -15.45 2.19
C ASP A 48 37.01 -14.65 2.74
N LEU A 49 36.75 -13.77 3.71
CA LEU A 49 37.76 -13.01 4.43
C LEU A 49 38.44 -13.85 5.52
N SER A 50 37.74 -14.87 6.00
CA SER A 50 38.24 -15.89 6.93
C SER A 50 37.35 -17.12 6.83
N ASP A 51 37.68 -18.18 7.57
CA ASP A 51 36.89 -19.43 7.63
C ASP A 51 35.43 -19.23 8.09
N VAL A 52 35.13 -18.08 8.69
CA VAL A 52 33.82 -17.77 9.26
C VAL A 52 33.21 -16.45 8.75
N THR A 53 33.93 -15.67 7.95
CA THR A 53 33.48 -14.35 7.51
C THR A 53 33.52 -14.21 5.99
N GLU A 54 32.38 -13.92 5.40
CA GLU A 54 32.21 -13.68 3.97
C GLU A 54 31.87 -12.20 3.73
N LEU A 55 32.48 -11.61 2.70
CA LEU A 55 32.08 -10.35 2.08
C LEU A 55 31.40 -10.64 0.76
N SER A 56 30.17 -10.17 0.59
CA SER A 56 29.41 -10.24 -0.67
C SER A 56 29.22 -8.87 -1.29
N LEU A 57 29.47 -8.77 -2.56
CA LEU A 57 29.27 -7.58 -3.40
C LEU A 57 28.27 -7.92 -4.49
N GLU A 58 27.16 -7.20 -4.54
CA GLU A 58 26.11 -7.39 -5.52
C GLU A 58 25.89 -6.13 -6.32
N GLY A 59 25.52 -6.28 -7.57
CA GLY A 59 25.15 -5.16 -8.43
C GLY A 59 24.06 -5.56 -9.42
N ARG A 60 23.07 -4.70 -9.55
CA ARG A 60 22.01 -4.83 -10.54
C ARG A 60 21.81 -3.50 -11.24
N TYR A 61 21.65 -3.55 -12.54
CA TYR A 61 21.24 -2.41 -13.35
C TYR A 61 19.94 -2.75 -14.07
N ASP A 62 18.92 -1.92 -13.84
CA ASP A 62 17.64 -2.00 -14.53
C ASP A 62 17.44 -0.78 -15.41
N LYS A 63 16.85 -1.00 -16.57
CA LYS A 63 16.31 0.04 -17.45
C LYS A 63 14.92 -0.34 -17.89
N GLU A 64 13.95 0.50 -17.53
CA GLU A 64 12.55 0.34 -17.91
C GLU A 64 12.12 1.46 -18.85
N LYS A 65 11.57 1.10 -20.00
CA LYS A 65 10.89 2.03 -20.88
C LYS A 65 9.39 1.82 -20.70
N ARG A 66 8.69 2.88 -20.33
CA ARG A 66 7.23 2.90 -20.14
C ARG A 66 6.60 3.83 -21.16
N SER A 67 5.43 3.44 -21.67
CA SER A 67 4.62 4.25 -22.57
C SER A 67 3.16 4.23 -22.15
N VAL A 68 2.45 5.32 -22.45
CA VAL A 68 1.02 5.45 -22.24
C VAL A 68 0.38 6.03 -23.51
N ASN A 69 -0.72 5.43 -23.93
CA ASN A 69 -1.55 5.90 -25.03
C ASN A 69 -2.97 6.11 -24.52
N ASN A 70 -3.50 7.32 -24.73
CA ASN A 70 -4.89 7.61 -24.43
C ASN A 70 -5.79 7.12 -25.58
N ASN A 71 -6.84 6.35 -25.23
CA ASN A 71 -7.76 5.75 -26.19
C ASN A 71 -9.12 6.47 -26.23
N VAL A 72 -9.33 7.52 -25.40
CA VAL A 72 -10.59 8.25 -25.36
C VAL A 72 -10.78 9.05 -26.63
N PRO A 73 -11.84 8.81 -27.44
CA PRO A 73 -12.10 9.60 -28.64
C PRO A 73 -12.61 10.98 -28.26
N GLY A 74 -12.03 12.06 -28.79
CA GLY A 74 -12.42 13.44 -28.51
C GLY A 74 -13.90 13.72 -28.74
N VAL A 75 -14.48 13.14 -29.77
CA VAL A 75 -15.91 13.29 -30.12
C VAL A 75 -16.83 12.62 -29.10
N ALA A 76 -16.42 11.49 -28.50
CA ALA A 76 -17.27 10.74 -27.59
C ALA A 76 -17.49 11.49 -26.25
N SER A 77 -16.49 12.21 -25.78
CA SER A 77 -16.57 12.97 -24.53
C SER A 77 -17.52 14.17 -24.62
N ALA A 78 -17.66 14.78 -25.80
CA ALA A 78 -18.54 15.92 -26.03
C ALA A 78 -20.04 15.56 -26.02
N LEU A 79 -20.37 14.32 -26.37
CA LEU A 79 -21.76 13.84 -26.46
C LEU A 79 -22.35 13.45 -25.10
N TYR A 80 -21.54 13.18 -24.14
CA TYR A 80 -21.97 12.56 -22.89
C TYR A 80 -22.61 13.55 -21.88
N TYR A 81 -22.06 14.76 -21.77
CA TYR A 81 -22.53 15.78 -20.81
C TYR A 81 -23.32 16.93 -21.48
N GLY A 82 -23.94 16.69 -22.61
CA GLY A 82 -24.86 17.67 -23.22
C GLY A 82 -24.19 18.77 -24.00
N GLY A 83 -22.95 18.65 -24.42
CA GLY A 83 -22.47 19.47 -25.48
C GLY A 83 -21.16 20.22 -25.33
N GLY A 84 -20.32 20.05 -26.27
CA GLY A 84 -19.35 21.01 -26.75
C GLY A 84 -17.95 20.95 -26.19
N ALA A 85 -17.72 20.48 -24.96
CA ALA A 85 -16.39 20.36 -24.40
C ALA A 85 -16.04 18.93 -23.99
N PRO A 86 -14.80 18.47 -24.20
CA PRO A 86 -14.33 17.21 -23.67
C PRO A 86 -14.42 17.19 -22.15
N ILE A 87 -14.80 16.04 -21.58
CA ILE A 87 -14.89 15.87 -20.12
C ILE A 87 -13.51 15.95 -19.48
N ASN A 88 -12.51 15.37 -20.14
CA ASN A 88 -11.13 15.49 -19.69
C ASN A 88 -10.56 16.83 -20.18
N PRO A 89 -10.24 17.77 -19.27
CA PRO A 89 -9.78 19.11 -19.63
C PRO A 89 -8.49 19.12 -20.47
N ALA A 90 -7.65 18.09 -20.36
CA ALA A 90 -6.45 17.97 -21.19
C ALA A 90 -6.78 17.79 -22.66
N MET A 91 -7.90 17.19 -23.02
CA MET A 91 -8.37 17.04 -24.42
C MET A 91 -8.81 18.38 -24.98
N ALA A 92 -9.43 19.24 -24.19
CA ALA A 92 -9.82 20.58 -24.62
C ALA A 92 -8.62 21.46 -25.02
N ALA A 93 -7.48 21.25 -24.36
CA ALA A 93 -6.26 22.01 -24.63
C ALA A 93 -5.53 21.56 -25.91
N VAL A 94 -5.67 20.29 -26.33
CA VAL A 94 -4.95 19.71 -27.47
C VAL A 94 -5.84 19.37 -28.68
N GLY A 95 -7.15 19.57 -28.55
CA GLY A 95 -8.14 19.30 -29.60
C GLY A 95 -8.85 17.98 -29.45
N ASP A 96 -8.39 16.91 -30.11
CA ASP A 96 -9.16 15.67 -30.20
C ASP A 96 -8.68 14.53 -29.27
N THR A 97 -7.39 14.42 -29.02
CA THR A 97 -6.79 13.32 -28.24
C THR A 97 -5.61 13.81 -27.42
N ILE A 98 -5.35 13.17 -26.27
CA ILE A 98 -4.14 13.41 -25.50
C ILE A 98 -2.99 12.65 -26.17
N PRO A 99 -1.86 13.31 -26.47
CA PRO A 99 -0.74 12.66 -27.11
C PRO A 99 -0.17 11.51 -26.30
N SER A 100 0.27 10.45 -27.00
CA SER A 100 1.02 9.36 -26.39
C SER A 100 2.33 9.88 -25.79
N ARG A 101 2.75 9.27 -24.69
CA ARG A 101 3.99 9.62 -23.99
C ARG A 101 4.82 8.39 -23.72
N ASP A 102 6.14 8.54 -23.78
CA ASP A 102 7.08 7.52 -23.31
C ASP A 102 8.15 8.14 -22.41
N LYS A 103 8.65 7.36 -21.47
CA LYS A 103 9.72 7.73 -20.56
C LYS A 103 10.53 6.51 -20.16
N SER A 104 11.84 6.68 -20.05
CA SER A 104 12.73 5.66 -19.53
C SER A 104 13.19 6.00 -18.13
N PHE A 105 13.27 4.98 -17.29
CA PHE A 105 13.78 5.04 -15.92
C PHE A 105 14.88 4.00 -15.82
N ASP A 106 15.99 4.36 -15.20
CA ASP A 106 17.08 3.43 -14.96
C ASP A 106 17.67 3.63 -13.56
N GLN A 107 18.27 2.57 -13.02
CA GLN A 107 18.92 2.60 -11.74
C GLN A 107 19.97 1.50 -11.62
N PHE A 108 21.14 1.88 -11.09
CA PHE A 108 22.11 0.94 -10.59
C PHE A 108 21.85 0.70 -9.10
N GLN A 109 21.77 -0.55 -8.71
CA GLN A 109 21.39 -1.04 -7.37
C GLN A 109 22.55 -1.87 -6.81
N PRO A 110 23.57 -1.23 -6.19
CA PRO A 110 24.62 -1.94 -5.48
C PRO A 110 24.12 -2.46 -4.15
N LYS A 111 24.69 -3.60 -3.71
CA LYS A 111 24.56 -4.09 -2.34
C LYS A 111 25.90 -4.64 -1.89
N ILE A 112 26.23 -4.36 -0.62
CA ILE A 112 27.37 -4.92 0.08
C ILE A 112 26.88 -5.58 1.36
N SER A 113 27.37 -6.78 1.65
CA SER A 113 27.03 -7.52 2.88
C SER A 113 28.26 -8.14 3.47
N LEU A 114 28.42 -8.00 4.77
CA LEU A 114 29.43 -8.70 5.56
C LEU A 114 28.71 -9.68 6.50
N THR A 115 29.02 -10.95 6.39
CA THR A 115 28.39 -12.00 7.19
C THR A 115 29.45 -12.80 7.94
N THR A 116 29.24 -12.97 9.25
CA THR A 116 30.10 -13.81 10.10
C THR A 116 29.26 -14.92 10.71
N THR A 117 29.64 -16.17 10.45
CA THR A 117 28.93 -17.37 10.90
C THR A 117 29.71 -18.06 12.00
N GLY A 118 29.19 -18.06 13.22
CA GLY A 118 29.67 -18.85 14.34
C GLY A 118 28.96 -20.18 14.45
N GLU A 119 29.20 -20.92 15.52
CA GLU A 119 28.64 -22.25 15.72
C GLU A 119 27.09 -22.24 15.75
N ASN A 120 26.51 -21.34 16.49
CA ASN A 120 25.06 -21.23 16.69
C ASN A 120 24.48 -19.90 16.27
N THR A 121 25.30 -18.96 15.80
CA THR A 121 24.86 -17.58 15.50
C THR A 121 25.52 -17.06 14.25
N THR A 122 24.75 -16.51 13.34
CA THR A 122 25.23 -15.72 12.21
C THR A 122 24.90 -14.25 12.48
N VAL A 123 25.86 -13.36 12.32
CA VAL A 123 25.69 -11.90 12.38
C VAL A 123 26.01 -11.33 11.01
N TYR A 124 25.23 -10.36 10.60
CA TYR A 124 25.47 -9.71 9.32
C TYR A 124 25.22 -8.20 9.39
N ALA A 125 25.92 -7.48 8.54
CA ALA A 125 25.63 -6.08 8.24
C ALA A 125 25.53 -5.92 6.72
N SER A 126 24.54 -5.18 6.26
CA SER A 126 24.37 -4.93 4.84
C SER A 126 24.00 -3.48 4.55
N TYR A 127 24.42 -3.00 3.40
CA TYR A 127 23.95 -1.74 2.81
C TYR A 127 23.57 -2.01 1.36
N GLY A 128 22.39 -1.53 0.96
CA GLY A 128 21.87 -1.75 -0.38
C GLY A 128 21.06 -0.57 -0.90
N VAL A 129 20.99 -0.47 -2.23
CA VAL A 129 20.13 0.49 -2.93
C VAL A 129 19.02 -0.26 -3.63
N GLY A 130 17.77 0.11 -3.31
CA GLY A 130 16.56 -0.39 -3.95
C GLY A 130 16.00 0.61 -4.98
N PHE A 131 15.15 0.12 -5.88
CA PHE A 131 14.57 0.93 -6.93
C PHE A 131 13.14 0.48 -7.24
N ARG A 132 12.27 1.49 -7.40
CA ARG A 132 10.93 1.34 -7.95
C ARG A 132 10.78 2.31 -9.12
N SER A 133 10.47 1.79 -10.29
CA SER A 133 10.37 2.59 -11.49
C SER A 133 9.30 3.67 -11.38
N GLY A 134 9.54 4.84 -11.94
CA GLY A 134 8.53 5.84 -12.19
C GLY A 134 7.52 5.39 -13.25
N GLY A 135 6.52 6.23 -13.52
CA GLY A 135 5.47 5.85 -14.46
C GLY A 135 4.54 6.99 -14.83
N PHE A 136 3.37 6.61 -15.29
CA PHE A 136 2.31 7.52 -15.70
C PHE A 136 1.05 7.27 -14.89
N ASN A 137 0.43 8.35 -14.44
CA ASN A 137 -0.97 8.38 -14.05
C ASN A 137 -1.85 8.37 -15.30
N SER A 138 -3.15 8.18 -15.13
CA SER A 138 -4.10 8.29 -16.23
C SER A 138 -3.94 9.63 -16.94
N SER A 139 -3.98 9.59 -18.26
CA SER A 139 -3.70 10.75 -19.12
C SER A 139 -4.67 11.89 -18.84
N GLY A 140 -4.14 13.06 -18.47
CA GLY A 140 -4.93 14.24 -18.11
C GLY A 140 -5.39 14.28 -16.65
N SER A 141 -4.87 13.44 -15.76
CA SER A 141 -5.17 13.49 -14.31
C SER A 141 -4.82 14.85 -13.72
N ALA A 142 -3.65 15.41 -14.06
CA ALA A 142 -3.24 16.73 -13.60
C ALA A 142 -4.20 17.83 -14.06
N ALA A 143 -4.54 17.86 -15.34
CA ALA A 143 -5.48 18.85 -15.88
C ALA A 143 -6.89 18.71 -15.30
N THR A 144 -7.32 17.47 -15.04
CA THR A 144 -8.63 17.16 -14.46
C THR A 144 -8.72 17.63 -13.02
N THR A 145 -7.75 17.30 -12.19
CA THR A 145 -7.73 17.75 -10.79
C THR A 145 -7.59 19.26 -10.67
N GLU A 146 -6.73 19.88 -11.48
CA GLU A 146 -6.58 21.35 -11.53
C GLU A 146 -7.89 22.02 -11.93
N PHE A 147 -8.53 21.58 -13.01
CA PHE A 147 -9.75 22.18 -13.51
C PHE A 147 -10.92 22.07 -12.53
N TRP A 148 -11.12 20.90 -11.94
CA TRP A 148 -12.28 20.64 -11.10
C TRP A 148 -12.07 21.02 -9.63
N LEU A 149 -10.86 20.94 -9.11
CA LEU A 149 -10.61 21.14 -7.69
C LEU A 149 -9.91 22.46 -7.37
N ASN A 150 -9.17 23.07 -8.31
CA ASN A 150 -8.34 24.25 -8.00
C ASN A 150 -8.71 25.52 -8.78
N SER A 151 -9.24 25.43 -9.98
CA SER A 151 -9.36 26.60 -10.89
C SER A 151 -10.49 27.58 -10.61
N GLY A 152 -11.28 27.39 -9.57
CA GLY A 152 -12.44 28.27 -9.30
C GLY A 152 -13.49 28.27 -10.43
N ASN A 153 -13.54 27.24 -11.23
CA ASN A 153 -14.50 26.99 -12.29
C ASN A 153 -15.95 27.17 -11.76
N PRO A 154 -16.87 27.87 -12.47
CA PRO A 154 -18.27 28.07 -12.04
C PRO A 154 -19.07 26.76 -11.91
N PHE A 155 -18.59 25.63 -12.47
CA PHE A 155 -19.03 24.29 -12.15
C PHE A 155 -18.10 23.65 -11.12
N GLY A 156 -17.03 24.36 -10.75
CA GLY A 156 -15.92 23.86 -9.97
C GLY A 156 -16.27 23.93 -8.51
N LEU A 157 -16.12 22.83 -7.92
CA LEU A 157 -15.97 22.57 -6.52
C LEU A 157 -14.62 23.15 -6.03
N GLY A 158 -14.09 24.21 -6.71
CA GLY A 158 -12.73 24.70 -6.57
C GLY A 158 -12.33 24.92 -5.12
N VAL A 159 -11.45 24.09 -4.66
CA VAL A 159 -10.75 24.26 -3.39
C VAL A 159 -9.59 25.21 -3.63
N VAL A 160 -9.87 26.51 -3.53
CA VAL A 160 -8.84 27.54 -3.72
C VAL A 160 -7.73 27.32 -2.70
N GLY A 161 -6.51 27.10 -3.21
CA GLY A 161 -5.35 26.87 -2.37
C GLY A 161 -5.05 25.41 -2.03
N ALA A 162 -5.79 24.44 -2.61
CA ALA A 162 -5.45 23.04 -2.48
C ALA A 162 -4.07 22.76 -3.09
N GLN A 163 -3.23 22.11 -2.33
CA GLN A 163 -1.89 21.69 -2.77
C GLN A 163 -1.98 20.27 -3.30
N LEU A 164 -2.39 20.12 -4.55
CA LEU A 164 -2.73 18.79 -5.09
C LEU A 164 -1.51 17.98 -5.51
N GLY A 165 -0.46 18.64 -5.99
CA GLY A 165 0.78 17.97 -6.41
C GLY A 165 0.62 16.93 -7.52
N VAL A 166 -0.53 16.89 -8.20
CA VAL A 166 -0.85 15.88 -9.21
C VAL A 166 -0.08 16.16 -10.50
N SER A 167 0.61 15.14 -10.98
CA SER A 167 1.26 15.12 -12.29
C SER A 167 0.82 13.88 -13.06
N ASP A 168 0.77 13.99 -14.38
CA ASP A 168 0.53 12.81 -15.24
C ASP A 168 1.73 11.86 -15.30
N THR A 169 2.85 12.23 -14.71
CA THR A 169 4.07 11.42 -14.64
C THR A 169 4.62 11.47 -13.22
N PHE A 170 4.88 10.34 -12.63
CA PHE A 170 5.55 10.26 -11.34
C PHE A 170 6.99 9.78 -11.47
N LYS A 171 7.84 10.22 -10.54
CA LYS A 171 9.27 9.91 -10.53
C LYS A 171 9.52 8.48 -10.07
N LYS A 172 10.73 7.97 -10.35
CA LYS A 172 11.22 6.75 -9.72
C LYS A 172 11.47 6.97 -8.23
N GLU A 173 11.22 5.95 -7.45
CA GLU A 173 11.57 5.88 -6.03
C GLU A 173 12.92 5.18 -5.89
N VAL A 174 13.78 5.67 -5.00
CA VAL A 174 15.06 5.04 -4.69
C VAL A 174 15.19 4.94 -3.18
N SER A 175 15.41 3.73 -2.68
CA SER A 175 15.67 3.46 -1.27
C SER A 175 17.14 3.11 -1.04
N LYS A 176 17.70 3.60 0.06
CA LYS A 176 19.05 3.30 0.55
C LYS A 176 18.88 2.74 1.96
N SER A 177 19.18 1.47 2.14
CA SER A 177 18.95 0.78 3.41
C SER A 177 20.25 0.26 3.99
N PHE A 178 20.43 0.53 5.28
CA PHE A 178 21.41 -0.14 6.13
C PHE A 178 20.69 -1.07 7.08
N GLU A 179 21.23 -2.28 7.26
CA GLU A 179 20.67 -3.29 8.15
C GLU A 179 21.81 -4.00 8.90
N LEU A 180 21.62 -4.17 10.21
CA LEU A 180 22.44 -5.02 11.05
C LEU A 180 21.55 -6.05 11.73
N GLY A 181 21.88 -7.33 11.56
CA GLY A 181 21.04 -8.40 12.09
C GLY A 181 21.82 -9.61 12.55
N PHE A 182 21.10 -10.49 13.21
CA PHE A 182 21.59 -11.80 13.62
C PHE A 182 20.53 -12.88 13.40
N LYS A 183 21.02 -14.12 13.22
CA LYS A 183 20.21 -15.34 13.18
C LYS A 183 20.86 -16.35 14.09
N GLY A 184 20.09 -16.93 14.99
CA GLY A 184 20.64 -17.87 15.97
C GLY A 184 19.78 -19.10 16.17
N ARG A 185 20.47 -20.23 16.47
CA ARG A 185 19.83 -21.49 16.83
C ARG A 185 20.47 -22.02 18.10
N TYR A 186 19.68 -22.14 19.16
CA TYR A 186 20.11 -22.43 20.51
C TYR A 186 19.35 -23.63 21.08
N LEU A 187 19.77 -24.12 22.27
CA LEU A 187 19.14 -25.21 23.01
C LEU A 187 18.98 -26.46 22.16
N ASP A 188 20.10 -26.90 21.53
CA ASP A 188 20.14 -28.06 20.63
C ASP A 188 19.12 -27.96 19.46
N GLY A 189 18.93 -26.74 18.94
CA GLY A 189 18.06 -26.48 17.82
C GLY A 189 16.60 -26.27 18.19
N ARG A 190 16.23 -26.30 19.47
CA ARG A 190 14.84 -26.06 19.92
C ARG A 190 14.44 -24.60 19.92
N LEU A 191 15.39 -23.67 19.98
CA LEU A 191 15.14 -22.25 19.96
C LEU A 191 15.81 -21.62 18.73
N GLU A 192 15.02 -21.07 17.85
CA GLU A 192 15.47 -20.20 16.75
C GLU A 192 15.08 -18.75 17.10
N VAL A 193 16.03 -17.80 16.96
CA VAL A 193 15.83 -16.38 17.17
C VAL A 193 16.53 -15.61 16.07
N ASN A 194 15.83 -14.69 15.44
CA ASN A 194 16.38 -13.75 14.47
C ASN A 194 16.03 -12.33 14.90
N GLY A 195 16.91 -11.38 14.64
CA GLY A 195 16.66 -9.98 14.92
C GLY A 195 17.43 -9.09 13.98
N ALA A 196 16.87 -7.94 13.69
CA ALA A 196 17.51 -6.92 12.88
C ALA A 196 17.14 -5.51 13.38
N ILE A 197 18.03 -4.56 13.10
CA ILE A 197 17.77 -3.14 13.15
C ILE A 197 18.09 -2.56 11.77
N PHE A 198 17.30 -1.60 11.32
CA PHE A 198 17.47 -1.03 10.01
C PHE A 198 17.21 0.47 9.98
N GLU A 199 17.82 1.13 9.01
CA GLU A 199 17.57 2.53 8.65
C GLU A 199 17.49 2.61 7.13
N THR A 200 16.48 3.29 6.61
CA THR A 200 16.20 3.39 5.17
C THR A 200 15.81 4.81 4.81
N ASP A 201 16.63 5.44 3.96
CA ASP A 201 16.30 6.72 3.31
C ASP A 201 15.58 6.42 1.99
N VAL A 202 14.44 7.03 1.77
CA VAL A 202 13.67 6.88 0.53
C VAL A 202 13.54 8.23 -0.17
N ASP A 203 14.16 8.33 -1.35
CA ASP A 203 14.02 9.48 -2.24
C ASP A 203 12.85 9.27 -3.20
N ASP A 204 12.01 10.31 -3.36
CA ASP A 204 10.84 10.33 -4.26
C ASP A 204 9.87 9.16 -4.01
N ASN A 205 9.55 8.85 -2.74
CA ASN A 205 8.64 7.77 -2.35
C ASN A 205 7.32 7.86 -3.12
N GLN A 206 6.87 6.75 -3.69
CA GLN A 206 5.63 6.68 -4.47
C GLN A 206 4.46 6.38 -3.56
N PHE A 207 3.66 7.39 -3.31
CA PHE A 207 2.42 7.29 -2.55
C PHE A 207 1.22 7.52 -3.45
N PHE A 208 0.14 6.79 -3.25
CA PHE A 208 -1.10 7.01 -3.99
C PHE A 208 -2.06 7.89 -3.18
N GLU A 209 -2.70 8.81 -3.88
CA GLU A 209 -3.76 9.67 -3.33
C GLU A 209 -5.05 9.46 -4.10
N PHE A 210 -6.17 9.75 -3.44
CA PHE A 210 -7.49 9.68 -4.04
C PHE A 210 -8.12 11.07 -4.12
N PHE A 211 -8.60 11.40 -5.31
CA PHE A 211 -9.34 12.62 -5.56
C PHE A 211 -10.77 12.27 -5.96
N ALA A 212 -11.73 12.73 -5.15
CA ALA A 212 -13.14 12.57 -5.45
C ALA A 212 -13.66 13.75 -6.28
N GLY A 213 -14.51 13.47 -7.28
CA GLY A 213 -15.07 14.48 -8.14
C GLY A 213 -16.14 13.93 -9.09
N PRO A 214 -16.54 14.69 -10.13
CA PRO A 214 -17.54 14.24 -11.11
C PRO A 214 -17.18 12.94 -11.84
N TRP A 215 -15.90 12.57 -11.84
CA TRP A 215 -15.38 11.30 -12.36
C TRP A 215 -15.54 10.12 -11.38
N GLY A 216 -16.04 10.35 -10.19
CA GLY A 216 -16.03 9.39 -9.08
C GLY A 216 -14.76 9.52 -8.26
N LEU A 217 -14.05 8.41 -8.04
CA LEU A 217 -12.79 8.36 -7.29
C LEU A 217 -11.61 8.15 -8.26
N LEU A 218 -10.77 9.17 -8.40
CA LEU A 218 -9.54 9.13 -9.19
C LEU A 218 -8.37 8.79 -8.27
N ARG A 219 -7.70 7.67 -8.55
CA ARG A 219 -6.44 7.31 -7.90
C ARG A 219 -5.27 7.80 -8.71
N VAL A 220 -4.36 8.51 -8.09
CA VAL A 220 -3.10 8.97 -8.69
C VAL A 220 -1.91 8.60 -7.81
N VAL A 221 -0.76 8.41 -8.43
CA VAL A 221 0.52 8.28 -7.72
C VAL A 221 1.18 9.65 -7.69
N THR A 222 1.55 10.08 -6.50
CA THR A 222 2.37 11.27 -6.23
C THR A 222 3.73 10.84 -5.68
N ASN A 223 4.68 11.78 -5.55
CA ASN A 223 5.95 11.49 -4.91
C ASN A 223 6.09 12.33 -3.64
N ILE A 224 6.39 11.68 -2.54
CA ILE A 224 6.92 12.30 -1.33
C ILE A 224 8.42 12.46 -1.55
N ASP A 225 8.96 13.67 -1.52
CA ASP A 225 10.36 13.92 -1.94
C ASP A 225 11.38 13.18 -1.09
N GLN A 226 11.15 13.06 0.23
CA GLN A 226 12.02 12.30 1.13
C GLN A 226 11.24 11.73 2.31
N LEU A 227 11.47 10.46 2.58
CA LEU A 227 10.92 9.71 3.70
C LEU A 227 12.05 8.94 4.37
N ASP A 228 12.21 9.08 5.68
CA ASP A 228 13.15 8.30 6.49
C ASP A 228 12.37 7.25 7.27
N ILE A 229 12.88 6.03 7.28
CA ILE A 229 12.27 4.90 7.99
C ILE A 229 13.36 4.23 8.80
N SER A 230 13.15 4.06 10.10
CA SER A 230 14.01 3.24 10.96
C SER A 230 13.18 2.23 11.72
N GLY A 231 13.80 1.14 12.15
CA GLY A 231 13.05 0.14 12.88
C GLY A 231 13.90 -0.99 13.42
N SER A 232 13.20 -1.90 14.09
CA SER A 232 13.75 -3.14 14.61
C SER A 232 12.75 -4.27 14.50
N GLU A 233 13.27 -5.47 14.25
CA GLU A 233 12.47 -6.68 14.13
C GLU A 233 13.11 -7.79 14.95
N LEU A 234 12.28 -8.62 15.58
CA LEU A 234 12.69 -9.84 16.26
C LEU A 234 11.64 -10.91 15.99
N ASP A 235 12.08 -12.10 15.60
CA ASP A 235 11.23 -13.28 15.51
C ASP A 235 11.88 -14.47 16.22
N PHE A 236 11.04 -15.35 16.73
CA PHE A 236 11.50 -16.56 17.40
C PHE A 236 10.55 -17.73 17.18
N LYS A 237 11.12 -18.94 17.26
CA LYS A 237 10.38 -20.19 17.35
C LYS A 237 11.02 -21.07 18.40
N TYR A 238 10.21 -21.51 19.38
CA TYR A 238 10.69 -22.31 20.49
C TYR A 238 9.87 -23.60 20.66
N ALA A 239 10.51 -24.74 20.45
CA ALA A 239 9.98 -26.05 20.85
C ALA A 239 10.13 -26.20 22.37
N VAL A 240 9.10 -25.77 23.12
CA VAL A 240 9.07 -25.82 24.58
C VAL A 240 9.17 -27.27 25.06
N SER A 241 8.47 -28.16 24.37
CA SER A 241 8.53 -29.63 24.54
C SER A 241 8.32 -30.31 23.18
N ASP A 242 8.33 -31.66 23.16
CA ASP A 242 8.03 -32.42 21.94
C ASP A 242 6.63 -32.18 21.39
N ASN A 243 5.71 -31.69 22.25
CA ASN A 243 4.32 -31.46 21.90
C ASN A 243 3.92 -29.97 21.84
N LEU A 244 4.74 -29.06 22.37
CA LEU A 244 4.40 -27.66 22.53
C LEU A 244 5.41 -26.75 21.83
N THR A 245 4.94 -25.97 20.88
CA THR A 245 5.73 -24.94 20.17
C THR A 245 5.15 -23.57 20.46
N LEU A 246 6.02 -22.63 20.77
CA LEU A 246 5.75 -21.19 20.87
C LEU A 246 6.50 -20.49 19.74
N ASP A 247 5.83 -19.62 19.00
CA ASP A 247 6.44 -18.77 17.97
C ASP A 247 5.90 -17.35 18.08
N GLY A 248 6.68 -16.38 17.63
CA GLY A 248 6.25 -15.00 17.67
C GLY A 248 7.20 -14.03 17.00
N GLY A 249 6.74 -12.81 16.82
CA GLY A 249 7.49 -11.70 16.24
C GLY A 249 7.10 -10.37 16.85
N LEU A 250 8.07 -9.47 16.85
CA LEU A 250 7.96 -8.09 17.29
C LEU A 250 8.55 -7.21 16.20
N GLY A 251 7.81 -6.20 15.75
CA GLY A 251 8.30 -5.18 14.82
C GLY A 251 8.01 -3.79 15.38
N PHE A 252 8.97 -2.89 15.24
CA PHE A 252 8.84 -1.47 15.52
C PHE A 252 9.29 -0.69 14.29
N THR A 253 8.50 0.27 13.88
CA THR A 253 8.78 1.10 12.70
C THR A 253 8.51 2.55 13.05
N ASP A 254 9.52 3.40 12.84
CA ASP A 254 9.42 4.86 12.90
C ASP A 254 9.68 5.40 11.50
N GLY A 255 8.67 5.99 10.90
CA GLY A 255 8.72 6.55 9.55
C GLY A 255 8.30 8.00 9.57
N GLU A 256 9.12 8.91 9.05
CA GLU A 256 8.86 10.35 9.05
C GLU A 256 9.04 10.98 7.68
N ILE A 257 8.09 11.81 7.27
CA ILE A 257 8.19 12.62 6.05
C ILE A 257 9.18 13.77 6.31
N LYS A 258 10.35 13.71 5.69
CA LYS A 258 11.38 14.75 5.83
C LYS A 258 11.22 15.88 4.82
N LYS A 259 10.66 15.59 3.66
CA LYS A 259 10.45 16.59 2.62
C LYS A 259 9.28 16.21 1.72
N ASN A 260 8.40 17.18 1.47
CA ASN A 260 7.29 17.04 0.55
C ASN A 260 6.95 18.42 -0.05
N ALA A 261 7.47 18.72 -1.24
CA ALA A 261 7.29 20.03 -1.87
C ALA A 261 5.84 20.28 -2.31
N HIS A 262 5.08 19.22 -2.56
CA HIS A 262 3.67 19.31 -2.96
C HIS A 262 2.73 19.50 -1.78
N ARG A 263 3.11 18.96 -0.60
CA ARG A 263 2.37 19.10 0.65
C ARG A 263 3.32 19.48 1.79
N PRO A 264 3.87 20.73 1.80
CA PRO A 264 4.88 21.14 2.80
C PRO A 264 4.41 21.03 4.26
N ASN A 265 3.10 21.10 4.48
CA ASN A 265 2.45 20.93 5.76
C ASN A 265 2.52 19.48 6.31
N THR A 266 2.93 18.53 5.51
CA THR A 266 3.05 17.13 5.93
C THR A 266 4.46 16.77 6.42
N VAL A 267 5.42 17.70 6.37
CA VAL A 267 6.78 17.48 6.89
C VAL A 267 6.74 17.31 8.40
N GLY A 268 7.33 16.24 8.89
CA GLY A 268 7.27 15.81 10.30
C GLY A 268 6.13 14.83 10.62
N ASN A 269 5.21 14.57 9.67
CA ASN A 269 4.17 13.57 9.86
C ASN A 269 4.72 12.16 9.67
N ASN A 270 4.01 11.18 10.23
CA ASN A 270 4.32 9.76 10.12
C ASN A 270 4.20 9.27 8.68
N ALA A 271 5.02 8.28 8.34
CA ALA A 271 4.90 7.57 7.07
C ALA A 271 3.51 6.91 6.95
N PRO A 272 2.75 7.16 5.88
CA PRO A 272 1.45 6.53 5.73
C PRO A 272 1.59 5.03 5.48
N LEU A 273 0.60 4.26 5.96
CA LEU A 273 0.50 2.80 5.83
C LEU A 273 1.61 2.01 6.54
N ALA A 274 2.33 2.64 7.45
CA ALA A 274 3.33 2.02 8.30
C ALA A 274 2.82 1.99 9.76
N PRO A 275 2.46 0.84 10.32
CA PRO A 275 2.12 0.76 11.74
C PRO A 275 3.38 0.99 12.60
N GLU A 276 3.22 1.70 13.74
CA GLU A 276 4.32 1.97 14.66
C GLU A 276 4.91 0.69 15.26
N HIS A 277 4.06 -0.30 15.45
CA HIS A 277 4.50 -1.63 15.91
C HIS A 277 3.58 -2.73 15.43
N THR A 278 4.11 -3.93 15.41
CA THR A 278 3.37 -5.17 15.20
C THR A 278 3.86 -6.24 16.17
N TYR A 279 2.92 -6.94 16.82
CA TYR A 279 3.22 -8.09 17.66
C TYR A 279 2.44 -9.29 17.15
N ASN A 280 3.07 -10.45 17.17
CA ASN A 280 2.37 -11.72 16.98
C ASN A 280 2.93 -12.77 17.93
N LEU A 281 2.04 -13.62 18.41
CA LEU A 281 2.39 -14.74 19.28
C LEU A 281 1.50 -15.94 18.96
N GLY A 282 2.13 -17.05 18.63
CA GLY A 282 1.47 -18.29 18.31
C GLY A 282 1.81 -19.41 19.29
N LEU A 283 0.81 -20.14 19.73
CA LEU A 283 0.95 -21.32 20.59
C LEU A 283 0.36 -22.54 19.88
N GLN A 284 1.16 -23.57 19.63
CA GLN A 284 0.73 -24.81 19.01
C GLN A 284 1.00 -26.00 19.91
N TYR A 285 -0.05 -26.79 20.18
CA TYR A 285 0.06 -28.06 20.91
C TYR A 285 -0.37 -29.21 20.00
N GLU A 286 0.50 -30.22 19.88
CA GLU A 286 0.27 -31.40 19.07
C GLU A 286 0.39 -32.65 19.92
N THR A 287 -0.56 -33.58 19.79
CA THR A 287 -0.49 -34.87 20.49
C THR A 287 -1.27 -35.94 19.73
N SER A 288 -0.86 -37.19 19.85
CA SER A 288 -1.67 -38.32 19.36
C SER A 288 -2.89 -38.50 20.23
N PHE A 289 -4.07 -38.23 19.62
CA PHE A 289 -5.36 -38.39 20.30
C PHE A 289 -5.82 -39.85 20.34
N SER A 290 -5.48 -40.61 19.31
CA SER A 290 -5.70 -42.08 19.22
C SER A 290 -4.74 -42.69 18.22
N ALA A 291 -4.79 -44.03 18.03
CA ALA A 291 -3.94 -44.73 17.07
C ALA A 291 -4.07 -44.24 15.63
N ASN A 292 -5.17 -43.52 15.28
CA ASN A 292 -5.50 -43.09 13.90
C ASN A 292 -5.68 -41.57 13.75
N TYR A 293 -5.58 -40.80 14.85
CA TYR A 293 -5.83 -39.38 14.83
C TYR A 293 -4.85 -38.63 15.72
N ASP A 294 -4.32 -37.55 15.16
CA ASP A 294 -3.56 -36.53 15.90
C ASP A 294 -4.42 -35.32 16.17
N LEU A 295 -4.28 -34.74 17.35
CA LEU A 295 -4.91 -33.49 17.76
C LEU A 295 -3.88 -32.37 17.66
N VAL A 296 -4.25 -31.33 16.91
CA VAL A 296 -3.47 -30.08 16.81
C VAL A 296 -4.35 -28.94 17.29
N LEU A 297 -3.90 -28.24 18.32
CA LEU A 297 -4.49 -27.03 18.83
C LEU A 297 -3.56 -25.86 18.50
N ARG A 298 -4.10 -24.78 17.94
CA ARG A 298 -3.37 -23.55 17.65
C ARG A 298 -4.16 -22.35 18.15
N MET A 299 -3.44 -21.42 18.78
CA MET A 299 -3.94 -20.10 19.17
C MET A 299 -2.94 -19.07 18.65
N ASP A 300 -3.47 -18.04 17.98
CA ASP A 300 -2.68 -16.93 17.45
C ASP A 300 -3.21 -15.62 18.03
N TYR A 301 -2.29 -14.81 18.55
CA TYR A 301 -2.52 -13.44 18.96
C TYR A 301 -1.78 -12.51 18.00
N MET A 302 -2.41 -11.41 17.60
CA MET A 302 -1.80 -10.36 16.78
C MET A 302 -2.24 -9.01 17.31
N GLU A 303 -1.29 -8.08 17.39
CA GLU A 303 -1.54 -6.66 17.65
C GLU A 303 -0.88 -5.83 16.57
N VAL A 304 -1.60 -4.82 16.07
CA VAL A 304 -1.10 -3.84 15.11
C VAL A 304 -1.28 -2.46 15.70
N GLY A 305 -0.21 -1.70 15.78
CA GLY A 305 -0.18 -0.35 16.31
C GLY A 305 -0.90 0.67 15.44
N GLU A 306 -0.92 1.89 15.93
CA GLU A 306 -1.50 3.03 15.21
C GLU A 306 -0.96 3.10 13.78
N THR A 307 -1.86 3.37 12.83
CA THR A 307 -1.52 3.41 11.41
C THR A 307 -2.22 4.58 10.73
N TRP A 308 -1.46 5.53 10.23
CA TRP A 308 -1.96 6.62 9.40
C TRP A 308 -2.16 6.17 7.95
N PHE A 309 -3.25 6.61 7.33
CA PHE A 309 -3.59 6.23 5.95
C PHE A 309 -3.26 7.29 4.91
N HIS A 310 -2.84 8.49 5.35
CA HIS A 310 -2.54 9.60 4.47
C HIS A 310 -1.35 10.42 4.97
N THR A 311 -0.71 11.19 4.08
CA THR A 311 0.35 12.14 4.43
C THR A 311 -0.18 13.32 5.23
N VAL A 312 -1.42 13.80 4.96
CA VAL A 312 -2.12 14.82 5.74
C VAL A 312 -2.76 14.13 6.94
N GLN A 313 -2.33 14.48 8.15
CA GLN A 313 -2.71 13.76 9.38
C GLN A 313 -3.48 14.64 10.37
N ASP A 314 -3.09 15.87 10.53
CA ASP A 314 -3.66 16.82 11.51
C ASP A 314 -4.15 18.11 10.88
N ASP A 315 -3.74 18.39 9.64
CA ASP A 315 -4.08 19.64 8.98
C ASP A 315 -5.48 19.66 8.41
N GLN A 316 -6.07 20.84 8.51
CA GLN A 316 -7.35 21.12 7.91
C GLN A 316 -7.14 21.77 6.55
N GLN A 317 -7.39 21.02 5.49
CA GLN A 317 -7.36 21.53 4.14
C GLN A 317 -8.72 22.16 3.78
N PRO A 318 -8.76 23.26 3.01
CA PRO A 318 -10.04 23.76 2.52
C PRO A 318 -10.75 22.68 1.72
N ALA A 319 -11.96 22.33 2.13
CA ALA A 319 -12.77 21.34 1.44
C ALA A 319 -13.57 21.96 0.29
N VAL A 320 -13.93 21.13 -0.67
CA VAL A 320 -14.85 21.46 -1.77
C VAL A 320 -16.16 22.10 -1.29
N TRP A 321 -16.59 21.76 -0.10
CA TRP A 321 -17.79 22.34 0.54
C TRP A 321 -17.66 23.83 0.83
N THR A 322 -16.44 24.36 0.95
CA THR A 322 -16.21 25.82 1.08
C THR A 322 -16.81 26.58 -0.08
N ALA A 323 -16.64 26.08 -1.31
CA ALA A 323 -17.21 26.74 -2.50
C ALA A 323 -18.73 26.59 -2.57
N LEU A 324 -19.29 25.47 -2.12
CA LEU A 324 -20.72 25.19 -2.15
C LEU A 324 -21.51 25.97 -1.09
N LEU A 325 -20.95 26.10 0.11
CA LEU A 325 -21.62 26.66 1.26
C LEU A 325 -21.35 28.18 1.42
N GLY A 326 -20.32 28.70 0.74
CA GLY A 326 -19.97 30.13 0.78
C GLY A 326 -19.29 30.57 2.09
N PHE A 327 -18.88 29.66 2.94
CA PHE A 327 -18.08 29.90 4.14
C PHE A 327 -16.99 28.86 4.29
N PRO A 328 -15.88 29.14 5.00
CA PRO A 328 -14.78 28.20 5.14
C PRO A 328 -15.22 26.90 5.82
N VAL A 329 -15.00 25.79 5.13
CA VAL A 329 -15.16 24.43 5.64
C VAL A 329 -13.83 23.71 5.45
N ALA A 330 -13.29 23.21 6.52
CA ALA A 330 -12.04 22.47 6.52
C ALA A 330 -12.29 20.94 6.51
N SER A 331 -11.35 20.21 5.97
CA SER A 331 -11.27 18.74 6.14
C SER A 331 -10.53 18.44 7.43
N ASP A 332 -11.13 17.66 8.31
CA ASP A 332 -10.46 17.14 9.49
C ASP A 332 -9.87 15.78 9.16
N MET A 333 -8.55 15.76 8.99
CA MET A 333 -7.81 14.54 8.66
C MET A 333 -7.25 13.81 9.90
N THR A 334 -7.49 14.31 11.11
CA THR A 334 -7.09 13.64 12.35
C THR A 334 -7.73 12.25 12.50
N ARG A 335 -8.80 11.98 11.75
CA ARG A 335 -9.47 10.68 11.69
C ARG A 335 -8.97 9.77 10.55
N SER A 336 -7.92 10.17 9.84
CA SER A 336 -7.29 9.33 8.81
C SER A 336 -6.29 8.34 9.40
N VAL A 337 -6.54 7.95 10.64
CA VAL A 337 -5.76 7.03 11.46
C VAL A 337 -6.64 5.84 11.85
N ARG A 338 -6.02 4.69 11.97
CA ARG A 338 -6.59 3.52 12.63
C ARG A 338 -5.92 3.37 13.99
N ASP A 339 -6.74 3.33 15.03
CA ASP A 339 -6.31 3.01 16.39
C ASP A 339 -5.65 1.62 16.43
N PRO A 340 -4.75 1.37 17.40
CA PRO A 340 -4.23 0.02 17.64
C PRO A 340 -5.36 -0.99 17.85
N TYR A 341 -5.18 -2.19 17.33
CA TYR A 341 -6.15 -3.28 17.49
C TYR A 341 -5.46 -4.62 17.72
N GLU A 342 -6.16 -5.54 18.36
CA GLU A 342 -5.67 -6.88 18.65
C GLU A 342 -6.66 -7.97 18.20
N LEU A 343 -6.12 -9.06 17.66
CA LEU A 343 -6.91 -10.19 17.19
C LEU A 343 -6.46 -11.48 17.86
N ILE A 344 -7.42 -12.31 18.20
CA ILE A 344 -7.17 -13.68 18.67
C ILE A 344 -7.89 -14.63 17.72
N ASP A 345 -7.11 -15.56 17.15
CA ASP A 345 -7.60 -16.65 16.33
C ASP A 345 -7.37 -17.97 17.04
N PHE A 346 -8.29 -18.92 16.84
CA PHE A 346 -8.18 -20.28 17.40
C PHE A 346 -8.48 -21.33 16.36
N ARG A 347 -7.75 -22.46 16.43
CA ARG A 347 -7.97 -23.63 15.59
C ARG A 347 -7.77 -24.92 16.38
N ALA A 348 -8.71 -25.86 16.24
CA ALA A 348 -8.60 -27.23 16.75
C ALA A 348 -8.78 -28.22 15.61
N SER A 349 -7.78 -29.00 15.30
CA SER A 349 -7.80 -29.97 14.19
C SER A 349 -7.59 -31.38 14.70
N LEU A 350 -8.49 -32.28 14.31
CA LEU A 350 -8.32 -33.72 14.46
C LEU A 350 -7.93 -34.29 13.10
N ILE A 351 -6.69 -34.73 12.97
CA ILE A 351 -6.08 -35.11 11.69
C ILE A 351 -5.93 -36.62 11.63
N GLY A 352 -6.58 -37.25 10.70
CA GLY A 352 -6.44 -38.68 10.40
C GLY A 352 -5.98 -38.91 8.96
N GLU A 353 -5.57 -40.15 8.66
CA GLU A 353 -5.10 -40.51 7.32
C GLU A 353 -6.16 -40.24 6.23
N LYS A 354 -7.41 -40.62 6.49
CA LYS A 354 -8.51 -40.46 5.53
C LYS A 354 -9.42 -39.28 5.85
N LEU A 355 -9.62 -39.00 7.12
CA LEU A 355 -10.58 -37.98 7.54
C LEU A 355 -9.92 -37.01 8.48
N SER A 356 -10.04 -35.69 8.19
CA SER A 356 -9.63 -34.63 9.10
C SER A 356 -10.80 -33.68 9.35
N LEU A 357 -10.94 -33.25 10.60
CA LEU A 357 -11.95 -32.28 11.04
C LEU A 357 -11.22 -31.10 11.68
N THR A 358 -11.52 -29.89 11.24
CA THR A 358 -10.98 -28.66 11.84
C THR A 358 -12.13 -27.74 12.26
N LEU A 359 -12.10 -27.31 13.51
CA LEU A 359 -12.91 -26.21 14.03
C LEU A 359 -12.01 -24.98 14.12
N TRP A 360 -12.52 -23.83 13.67
CA TRP A 360 -11.75 -22.60 13.76
C TRP A 360 -12.63 -21.39 14.08
N GLY A 361 -12.04 -20.41 14.71
CA GLY A 361 -12.59 -19.08 14.93
C GLY A 361 -11.54 -18.03 14.62
N ARG A 362 -11.92 -16.97 13.95
CA ARG A 362 -11.11 -15.80 13.69
C ARG A 362 -11.72 -14.60 14.37
N ASN A 363 -10.86 -13.71 14.89
CA ASN A 363 -11.29 -12.56 15.66
C ASN A 363 -12.30 -12.99 16.76
N ILE A 364 -11.94 -13.99 17.55
CA ILE A 364 -12.87 -14.61 18.53
C ILE A 364 -13.25 -13.67 19.67
N THR A 365 -12.55 -12.59 19.84
CA THR A 365 -12.83 -11.49 20.76
C THR A 365 -13.83 -10.48 20.23
N ASP A 366 -14.21 -10.60 18.95
CA ASP A 366 -15.11 -9.71 18.21
C ASP A 366 -14.62 -8.25 18.20
N GLU A 367 -13.31 -8.06 18.01
CA GLU A 367 -12.69 -6.74 17.95
C GLU A 367 -13.19 -5.98 16.73
N GLU A 368 -13.59 -4.73 16.94
CA GLU A 368 -14.07 -3.81 15.90
C GLU A 368 -12.93 -2.87 15.49
N TYR A 369 -12.49 -2.97 14.23
CA TYR A 369 -11.43 -2.12 13.70
C TYR A 369 -11.65 -1.75 12.24
N LEU A 370 -10.97 -0.71 11.78
CA LEU A 370 -11.01 -0.30 10.38
C LEU A 370 -10.01 -1.10 9.56
N ALA A 371 -10.49 -1.83 8.55
CA ALA A 371 -9.61 -2.52 7.60
C ALA A 371 -8.88 -1.52 6.72
N GLU A 372 -9.57 -0.45 6.29
CA GLU A 372 -9.04 0.55 5.38
C GLU A 372 -9.70 1.91 5.61
N VAL A 373 -8.92 2.97 5.49
CA VAL A 373 -9.39 4.35 5.39
C VAL A 373 -8.83 4.94 4.10
N ILE A 374 -9.71 5.51 3.26
CA ILE A 374 -9.34 6.18 2.02
C ILE A 374 -9.62 7.68 2.21
N PRO A 375 -8.62 8.46 2.63
CA PRO A 375 -8.79 9.90 2.79
C PRO A 375 -8.89 10.62 1.46
N ALA A 376 -9.76 11.62 1.41
CA ALA A 376 -9.94 12.54 0.30
C ALA A 376 -10.00 13.98 0.85
N PRO A 377 -8.85 14.59 1.23
CA PRO A 377 -8.78 15.86 1.94
C PRO A 377 -9.52 16.99 1.22
N GLU A 378 -9.35 17.08 -0.09
CA GLU A 378 -9.98 18.12 -0.91
C GLU A 378 -11.50 17.94 -1.00
N PHE A 379 -12.02 16.72 -0.84
CA PHE A 379 -13.45 16.43 -0.76
C PHE A 379 -14.03 16.69 0.64
N GLY A 380 -13.19 16.67 1.67
CA GLY A 380 -13.54 16.98 3.05
C GLY A 380 -13.95 15.81 3.90
N GLY A 381 -13.40 14.62 3.63
CA GLY A 381 -13.67 13.42 4.41
C GLY A 381 -12.90 12.21 3.96
N SER A 382 -13.27 11.08 4.56
CA SER A 382 -12.65 9.78 4.26
C SER A 382 -13.73 8.73 3.99
N PHE A 383 -13.42 7.79 3.11
CA PHE A 383 -14.20 6.56 2.94
C PHE A 383 -13.60 5.51 3.88
N ILE A 384 -14.42 4.81 4.63
CA ILE A 384 -13.99 3.82 5.60
C ILE A 384 -14.52 2.44 5.25
N HIS A 385 -13.72 1.41 5.52
CA HIS A 385 -14.10 0.01 5.47
C HIS A 385 -13.89 -0.61 6.85
N GLU A 386 -14.96 -1.16 7.43
CA GLU A 386 -14.87 -1.98 8.63
C GLU A 386 -14.30 -3.36 8.30
N ALA A 387 -13.53 -3.90 9.23
CA ALA A 387 -13.03 -5.25 9.13
C ALA A 387 -14.12 -6.29 9.47
N PRO A 388 -13.97 -7.55 9.04
CA PRO A 388 -14.89 -8.61 9.43
C PRO A 388 -14.91 -8.83 10.94
N TYR A 389 -16.09 -8.91 11.50
CA TYR A 389 -16.34 -9.35 12.87
C TYR A 389 -15.92 -10.80 13.12
N ALA A 390 -16.14 -11.30 14.33
CA ALA A 390 -15.87 -12.69 14.67
C ALA A 390 -16.50 -13.68 13.67
N THR A 391 -15.69 -14.58 13.18
CA THR A 391 -16.12 -15.62 12.23
C THR A 391 -15.71 -16.99 12.72
N TYR A 392 -16.56 -17.98 12.53
CA TYR A 392 -16.34 -19.35 12.96
C TYR A 392 -16.66 -20.33 11.83
N GLY A 393 -15.93 -21.42 11.77
CA GLY A 393 -16.16 -22.42 10.74
C GLY A 393 -15.74 -23.82 11.11
N ILE A 394 -16.18 -24.76 10.26
CA ILE A 394 -15.85 -26.18 10.33
C ILE A 394 -15.39 -26.62 8.95
N ASP A 395 -14.20 -27.21 8.91
CA ASP A 395 -13.65 -27.82 7.71
C ASP A 395 -13.61 -29.32 7.85
N LEU A 396 -14.12 -30.03 6.87
CA LEU A 396 -14.07 -31.49 6.77
C LEU A 396 -13.30 -31.86 5.50
N LYS A 397 -12.18 -32.57 5.69
CA LYS A 397 -11.37 -33.07 4.57
C LYS A 397 -11.39 -34.59 4.54
N TYR A 398 -11.72 -35.17 3.39
CA TYR A 398 -11.68 -36.61 3.13
C TYR A 398 -10.73 -36.91 1.97
N ASN A 399 -9.76 -37.80 2.23
CA ASN A 399 -8.80 -38.28 1.23
C ASN A 399 -9.31 -39.65 0.70
N PHE A 400 -9.53 -39.74 -0.59
CA PHE A 400 -10.06 -40.93 -1.27
C PHE A 400 -8.98 -42.00 -1.48
#